data_efb1e30055d27a0da7e6a182f0b56867
#
_entry.id   efb1e30055d27a0da7e6a182f0b56867
#
_cell.length_a   1.000
_cell.length_b   1.000
_cell.length_c   1.000
_cell.angle_alpha   90.00
_cell.angle_beta   90.00
_cell.angle_gamma   90.00
#
_symmetry.space_group_name_H-M   'P 1'
#
loop_
_entity.id
_entity.type
_entity.pdbx_description
1 polymer ?
#
loop_
_entity_poly.entity_id
_entity_poly.type
_entity_poly.pdbx_seq_one_letter_code
_entity_poly.pdbx_strand_id
1 'polypeptide(L)'
;FSLARRLSDSIGVVAPTGQKPEEVTLRAYGPFADYLRKHPFHHSQVERNDMGTFTSFDYTLLVTDELVDEILALGDKVEITFPEKLRMKLLQKIGRIRNRYAT
;
A
#
# COMPACT_ATOMS: atom_id res chain seq x y z
N PHE A 1 3.53 15.18 6.32
CA PHE A 1 2.98 13.83 6.23
C PHE A 1 4.13 12.82 6.20
N SER A 2 4.18 11.93 7.18
CA SER A 2 5.35 11.09 7.43
C SER A 2 5.19 9.64 6.96
N LEU A 3 4.09 9.30 6.29
CA LEU A 3 3.80 7.92 5.88
C LEU A 3 4.91 7.33 5.01
N ALA A 4 5.26 8.01 3.94
CA ALA A 4 6.28 7.53 3.00
C ALA A 4 7.64 7.43 3.69
N ARG A 5 7.94 8.34 4.59
CA ARG A 5 9.20 8.31 5.35
C ARG A 5 9.28 7.08 6.23
N ARG A 6 8.19 6.75 6.92
CA ARG A 6 8.14 5.58 7.80
C ARG A 6 8.38 4.29 7.02
N LEU A 7 7.74 4.17 5.86
CA LEU A 7 7.93 3.00 4.99
C LEU A 7 9.32 2.96 4.41
N SER A 8 9.89 4.11 4.05
CA SER A 8 11.26 4.17 3.55
C SER A 8 12.25 3.72 4.62
N ASP A 9 12.01 4.07 5.87
CA ASP A 9 12.86 3.65 6.97
C ASP A 9 12.78 2.14 7.21
N SER A 10 11.64 1.53 6.87
CA SER A 10 11.45 0.09 7.02
C SER A 10 12.16 -0.71 5.93
N ILE A 11 12.36 -0.11 4.77
CA ILE A 11 12.99 -0.78 3.64
C ILE A 11 14.50 -0.74 3.79
N GLY A 12 15.14 -1.83 3.42
CA GLY A 12 16.57 -1.97 3.56
C GLY A 12 16.99 -2.44 4.94
N VAL A 13 16.06 -2.49 5.88
CA VAL A 13 16.28 -3.14 7.17
C VAL A 13 16.00 -4.62 6.97
N VAL A 14 16.99 -5.45 7.25
CA VAL A 14 16.79 -6.90 7.23
C VAL A 14 15.86 -7.21 8.40
N ALA A 15 14.65 -7.67 8.10
CA ALA A 15 13.71 -8.03 9.14
C ALA A 15 14.30 -9.14 9.99
N PRO A 16 14.13 -9.09 11.33
CA PRO A 16 14.66 -10.12 12.21
C PRO A 16 14.17 -11.53 11.86
N THR A 17 13.03 -11.63 11.19
CA THR A 17 12.44 -12.90 10.75
C THR A 17 13.03 -13.40 9.43
N GLY A 18 13.95 -12.65 8.83
CA GLY A 18 14.46 -12.99 7.49
C GLY A 18 13.50 -12.63 6.37
N GLN A 19 12.46 -11.88 6.65
CA GLN A 19 11.49 -11.45 5.64
C GLN A 19 12.18 -10.58 4.59
N LYS A 20 11.85 -10.81 3.32
CA LYS A 20 12.40 -10.05 2.20
C LYS A 20 11.35 -9.13 1.61
N PRO A 21 11.76 -7.98 1.03
CA PRO A 21 10.83 -7.14 0.29
C PRO A 21 10.16 -7.91 -0.85
N GLU A 22 8.91 -7.60 -1.10
CA GLU A 22 8.11 -8.25 -2.13
C GLU A 22 7.53 -7.19 -3.05
N GLU A 23 7.22 -7.61 -4.26
CA GLU A 23 6.54 -6.74 -5.20
C GLU A 23 5.09 -6.51 -4.76
N VAL A 24 4.69 -5.24 -4.74
CA VAL A 24 3.33 -4.81 -4.38
C VAL A 24 2.81 -3.92 -5.49
N THR A 25 1.63 -4.24 -6.00
CA THR A 25 0.97 -3.43 -7.03
C THR A 25 -0.25 -2.75 -6.43
N LEU A 26 -0.32 -1.44 -6.63
CA LEU A 26 -1.34 -0.58 -6.07
C LEU A 26 -2.00 0.21 -7.21
N ARG A 27 -3.33 0.34 -7.17
CA ARG A 27 -4.07 1.26 -8.03
C ARG A 27 -4.42 2.50 -7.23
N ALA A 28 -4.10 3.66 -7.77
CA ALA A 28 -4.47 4.95 -7.18
C ALA A 28 -5.58 5.57 -8.03
N TYR A 29 -6.68 5.94 -7.38
CA TYR A 29 -7.87 6.44 -8.07
C TYR A 29 -7.90 7.96 -8.09
N GLY A 30 -8.33 8.51 -9.22
CA GLY A 30 -8.58 9.95 -9.37
C GLY A 30 -7.37 10.81 -9.08
N PRO A 31 -7.57 11.94 -8.38
CA PRO A 31 -6.48 12.89 -8.11
C PRO A 31 -5.38 12.33 -7.20
N PHE A 32 -5.63 11.22 -6.52
CA PHE A 32 -4.62 10.64 -5.66
C PHE A 32 -3.42 10.10 -6.46
N ALA A 33 -3.62 9.70 -7.71
CA ALA A 33 -2.52 9.31 -8.58
C ALA A 33 -1.53 10.46 -8.76
N ASP A 34 -2.04 11.68 -8.97
CA ASP A 34 -1.19 12.87 -9.09
C ASP A 34 -0.47 13.18 -7.79
N TYR A 35 -1.15 12.98 -6.66
CA TYR A 35 -0.52 13.15 -5.36
C TYR A 35 0.67 12.20 -5.21
N LEU A 36 0.52 10.93 -5.61
CA LEU A 36 1.59 9.95 -5.52
C LEU A 36 2.77 10.27 -6.44
N ARG A 37 2.51 10.88 -7.60
CA ARG A 37 3.58 11.32 -8.49
C ARG A 37 4.45 12.39 -7.84
N LYS A 38 3.82 13.29 -7.09
CA LYS A 38 4.52 14.39 -6.39
C LYS A 38 5.10 13.95 -5.06
N HIS A 39 4.44 13.03 -4.39
CA HIS A 39 4.80 12.56 -3.05
C HIS A 39 4.78 11.04 -3.03
N PRO A 40 5.82 10.38 -3.56
CA PRO A 40 5.84 8.92 -3.64
C PRO A 40 5.62 8.28 -2.28
N PHE A 41 4.80 7.24 -2.28
CA PHE A 41 4.53 6.45 -1.08
C PHE A 41 5.80 5.81 -0.54
N HIS A 42 6.69 5.44 -1.45
CA HIS A 42 7.97 4.80 -1.13
C HIS A 42 8.94 5.07 -2.28
N HIS A 43 10.25 5.07 -2.02
CA HIS A 43 11.25 5.36 -3.04
C HIS A 43 11.29 4.33 -4.17
N SER A 44 10.77 3.11 -3.93
CA SER A 44 10.70 2.07 -4.96
C SER A 44 9.52 2.27 -5.93
N GLN A 45 8.72 3.32 -5.76
CA GLN A 45 7.53 3.55 -6.59
C GLN A 45 7.88 3.66 -8.08
N VAL A 46 7.19 2.85 -8.88
CA VAL A 46 7.29 2.89 -10.35
C VAL A 46 5.88 2.98 -10.91
N GLU A 47 5.60 4.04 -11.64
CA GLU A 47 4.32 4.18 -12.33
C GLU A 47 4.27 3.22 -13.51
N ARG A 48 3.18 2.45 -13.63
CA ARG A 48 3.03 1.46 -14.71
C ARG A 48 2.08 1.92 -15.79
N ASN A 49 0.79 1.99 -15.47
CA ASN A 49 -0.25 2.25 -16.46
C ASN A 49 -1.21 3.29 -15.93
N ASP A 50 -1.44 4.33 -16.72
CA ASP A 50 -2.49 5.31 -16.47
C ASP A 50 -3.71 4.89 -17.29
N MET A 51 -4.75 4.43 -16.61
CA MET A 51 -5.98 3.95 -17.25
C MET A 51 -7.09 5.01 -17.24
N GLY A 52 -6.78 6.24 -16.86
CA GLY A 52 -7.75 7.31 -16.80
C GLY A 52 -8.43 7.39 -15.45
N THR A 53 -9.21 6.37 -15.07
CA THR A 53 -9.89 6.34 -13.78
C THR A 53 -8.93 5.98 -12.64
N PHE A 54 -7.86 5.26 -12.96
CA PHE A 54 -6.84 4.91 -11.96
C PHE A 54 -5.48 4.80 -12.65
N THR A 55 -4.42 4.87 -11.85
CA THR A 55 -3.05 4.63 -12.29
C THR A 55 -2.45 3.53 -11.44
N SER A 56 -1.79 2.57 -12.08
CA SER A 56 -1.12 1.47 -11.37
C SER A 56 0.31 1.85 -11.03
N PHE A 57 0.72 1.53 -9.81
CA PHE A 57 2.09 1.74 -9.34
C PHE A 57 2.61 0.45 -8.74
N ASP A 58 3.88 0.16 -9.01
CA ASP A 58 4.57 -1.00 -8.42
C ASP A 58 5.55 -0.53 -7.36
N TYR A 59 5.70 -1.34 -6.32
CA TYR A 59 6.59 -1.09 -5.20
C TYR A 59 7.32 -2.37 -4.81
N THR A 60 8.45 -2.20 -4.15
CA THR A 60 9.15 -3.29 -3.48
C THR A 60 9.12 -2.99 -1.98
N LEU A 61 8.29 -3.72 -1.25
CA LEU A 61 7.98 -3.42 0.16
C LEU A 61 7.98 -4.69 1.00
N LEU A 62 8.31 -4.54 2.28
CA LEU A 62 8.07 -5.60 3.25
C LEU A 62 6.56 -5.66 3.54
N VAL A 63 5.99 -6.86 3.44
CA VAL A 63 4.57 -7.07 3.72
C VAL A 63 4.41 -7.33 5.21
N THR A 64 4.09 -6.27 5.95
CA THR A 64 3.98 -6.28 7.41
C THR A 64 2.62 -5.79 7.84
N ASP A 65 2.28 -6.00 9.10
CA ASP A 65 1.05 -5.44 9.66
C ASP A 65 1.08 -3.92 9.65
N GLU A 66 2.25 -3.32 9.80
CA GLU A 66 2.40 -1.88 9.69
C GLU A 66 2.04 -1.41 8.28
N LEU A 67 2.48 -2.12 7.25
CA LEU A 67 2.12 -1.79 5.86
C LEU A 67 0.61 -1.86 5.65
N VAL A 68 -0.04 -2.88 6.21
CA VAL A 68 -1.50 -3.01 6.14
C VAL A 68 -2.18 -1.77 6.74
N ASP A 69 -1.75 -1.34 7.91
CA ASP A 69 -2.32 -0.17 8.57
C ASP A 69 -2.08 1.11 7.78
N GLU A 70 -0.90 1.26 7.20
CA GLU A 70 -0.56 2.43 6.39
C GLU A 70 -1.43 2.51 5.13
N ILE A 71 -1.67 1.37 4.49
CA ILE A 71 -2.54 1.31 3.31
C ILE A 71 -3.98 1.63 3.69
N LEU A 72 -4.47 1.09 4.80
CA LEU A 72 -5.82 1.37 5.27
C LEU A 72 -6.03 2.84 5.59
N ALA A 73 -4.98 3.53 6.03
CA ALA A 73 -5.05 4.96 6.29
C ALA A 73 -5.33 5.77 5.02
N LEU A 74 -5.04 5.23 3.85
CA LEU A 74 -5.33 5.87 2.57
C LEU A 74 -6.79 5.69 2.15
N GLY A 75 -7.52 4.81 2.82
CA GLY A 75 -8.94 4.61 2.58
C GLY A 75 -9.24 4.05 1.20
N ASP A 76 -10.27 4.59 0.58
CA ASP A 76 -10.74 4.14 -0.74
C ASP A 76 -10.02 4.80 -1.92
N LYS A 77 -8.99 5.59 -1.65
CA LYS A 77 -8.19 6.24 -2.69
C LYS A 77 -7.30 5.26 -3.43
N VAL A 78 -7.03 4.11 -2.83
CA VAL A 78 -6.12 3.10 -3.38
C VAL A 78 -6.72 1.71 -3.25
N GLU A 79 -6.21 0.82 -4.09
CA GLU A 79 -6.55 -0.60 -4.04
C GLU A 79 -5.29 -1.43 -4.28
N ILE A 80 -5.06 -2.44 -3.47
CA ILE A 80 -3.96 -3.38 -3.67
C ILE A 80 -4.45 -4.50 -4.58
N THR A 81 -3.74 -4.74 -5.68
CA THR A 81 -4.07 -5.81 -6.62
C THR A 81 -3.12 -7.00 -6.50
N PHE A 82 -1.95 -6.82 -5.92
CA PHE A 82 -0.93 -7.86 -5.76
C PHE A 82 -0.01 -7.49 -4.59
N PRO A 83 0.49 -8.40 -3.78
CA PRO A 83 0.25 -9.86 -3.83
C PRO A 83 -1.06 -10.25 -3.10
N GLU A 84 -1.52 -11.47 -3.37
CA GLU A 84 -2.77 -11.97 -2.80
C GLU A 84 -2.74 -11.98 -1.27
N LYS A 85 -1.61 -12.36 -0.68
CA LYS A 85 -1.51 -12.41 0.79
C LYS A 85 -1.74 -11.04 1.43
N LEU A 86 -1.29 -9.97 0.78
CA LEU A 86 -1.52 -8.61 1.28
C LEU A 86 -3.00 -8.24 1.12
N ARG A 87 -3.60 -8.59 -0.02
CA ARG A 87 -5.03 -8.37 -0.24
C ARG A 87 -5.85 -9.06 0.85
N MET A 88 -5.52 -10.30 1.18
CA MET A 88 -6.24 -11.06 2.20
C MET A 88 -6.11 -10.43 3.58
N LYS A 89 -4.92 -9.97 3.93
CA LYS A 89 -4.72 -9.25 5.21
C LYS A 89 -5.57 -8.00 5.29
N LEU A 90 -5.63 -7.23 4.19
CA LEU A 90 -6.46 -6.03 4.10
C LEU A 90 -7.94 -6.37 4.24
N LEU A 91 -8.41 -7.39 3.53
CA LEU A 91 -9.81 -7.80 3.57
C LEU A 91 -10.22 -8.28 4.97
N GLN A 92 -9.35 -9.00 5.67
CA GLN A 92 -9.61 -9.42 7.04
C GLN A 92 -9.77 -8.22 7.96
N LYS A 93 -8.89 -7.23 7.82
CA LYS A 93 -8.95 -6.03 8.65
C LYS A 93 -10.19 -5.19 8.34
N ILE A 94 -10.48 -5.02 7.05
CA ILE A 94 -11.68 -4.32 6.60
C ILE A 94 -12.94 -4.99 7.15
N GLY A 95 -12.99 -6.31 7.12
CA GLY A 95 -14.10 -7.07 7.68
C GLY A 95 -14.31 -6.81 9.17
N ARG A 96 -13.24 -6.78 9.93
CA ARG A 96 -13.32 -6.47 11.37
C ARG A 96 -13.82 -5.05 11.61
N ILE A 97 -13.31 -4.09 10.83
CA ILE A 97 -13.75 -2.70 10.93
C ILE A 97 -15.23 -2.60 10.59
N ARG A 98 -15.65 -3.21 9.50
CA ARG A 98 -17.03 -3.22 9.08
C ARG A 98 -17.95 -3.78 10.18
N ASN A 99 -17.55 -4.87 10.81
CA ASN A 99 -18.36 -5.51 11.84
C ASN A 99 -18.56 -4.59 13.05
N ARG A 100 -17.57 -3.75 13.37
CA ARG A 100 -17.69 -2.81 14.48
C ARG A 100 -18.75 -1.75 14.21
N TYR A 101 -18.90 -1.34 12.95
CA TYR A 101 -19.86 -0.30 12.57
C TYR A 101 -21.21 -0.85 12.16
N ALA A 102 -21.31 -2.15 11.88
CA ALA A 102 -22.52 -2.79 11.39
C ALA A 102 -23.51 -3.21 12.50
N THR A 103 -23.12 -3.11 13.76
CA THR A 103 -23.97 -3.50 14.90
C THR A 103 -24.78 -2.35 15.45
#